data_6e8e207fdec6199f5e732d460be8c116
#
_entry.id   6e8e207fdec6199f5e732d460be8c116
#
_cell.length_a   1.000
_cell.length_b   1.000
_cell.length_c   1.000
_cell.angle_alpha   90.00
_cell.angle_beta   90.00
_cell.angle_gamma   90.00
#
_symmetry.space_group_name_H-M   'P 1'
#
loop_
_entity.id
_entity.type
_entity.pdbx_description
1 polymer ?
#
loop_
_entity_poly.entity_id
_entity_poly.type
_entity_poly.pdbx_seq_one_letter_code
_entity_poly.pdbx_strand_id
1 'polypeptide(L)'
;MKVKEIMSTNVISIAPYAKIIDAIGVMLSNNIRRLLVEGGMIVTIRDLVYAWDKLNNSVSTVATRNLLFIDPEADVIESAKVMTSKGVGSLLVGDGIKVLGIVTERDVIKALRVGKDIMAKDIMNADPLTCVKDESLSEVVELMKERWTRHAIVVEDGSVIGIISVRDIARALAAKRDLRKTKVDEFMSVKVIYARPDDTLEKVREMMATNNIGVVPIVDPAKGLVGSIGERDMLAAIVVNSF
;
A
#
# COMPACT_ATOMS: atom_id res chain seq x y z
N MET A 1 0.36 -23.00 6.88
CA MET A 1 -0.23 -22.42 5.65
C MET A 1 0.90 -22.07 4.72
N LYS A 2 0.82 -22.52 3.46
CA LYS A 2 1.88 -22.33 2.47
C LYS A 2 1.59 -21.09 1.59
N VAL A 3 2.65 -20.48 1.06
CA VAL A 3 2.55 -19.27 0.21
C VAL A 3 1.64 -19.53 -1.01
N LYS A 4 1.74 -20.70 -1.62
CA LYS A 4 0.88 -21.10 -2.76
C LYS A 4 -0.62 -21.06 -2.47
N GLU A 5 -1.02 -21.17 -1.20
CA GLU A 5 -2.44 -21.18 -0.79
C GLU A 5 -3.04 -19.76 -0.76
N ILE A 6 -2.20 -18.73 -0.69
CA ILE A 6 -2.63 -17.33 -0.58
C ILE A 6 -2.17 -16.44 -1.74
N MET A 7 -1.23 -16.90 -2.58
CA MET A 7 -0.73 -16.13 -3.71
C MET A 7 -1.79 -15.86 -4.77
N SER A 8 -1.67 -14.74 -5.46
CA SER A 8 -2.38 -14.51 -6.72
C SER A 8 -1.59 -15.12 -7.88
N THR A 9 -2.24 -15.95 -8.68
CA THR A 9 -1.65 -16.54 -9.90
C THR A 9 -1.81 -15.65 -11.13
N ASN A 10 -2.68 -14.63 -11.06
CA ASN A 10 -2.88 -13.66 -12.13
C ASN A 10 -1.79 -12.56 -12.07
N VAL A 11 -0.61 -12.88 -12.59
CA VAL A 11 0.51 -11.94 -12.68
C VAL A 11 0.51 -11.30 -14.06
N ILE A 12 0.28 -10.00 -14.11
CA ILE A 12 0.19 -9.23 -15.35
C ILE A 12 1.54 -8.58 -15.65
N SER A 13 1.98 -8.64 -16.89
CA SER A 13 3.18 -7.97 -17.38
C SER A 13 2.87 -6.85 -18.37
N ILE A 14 3.83 -5.96 -18.55
CA ILE A 14 3.78 -4.86 -19.51
C ILE A 14 5.15 -4.70 -20.19
N ALA A 15 5.14 -4.24 -21.43
CA ALA A 15 6.35 -3.98 -22.18
C ALA A 15 7.17 -2.82 -21.55
N PRO A 16 8.51 -2.88 -21.53
CA PRO A 16 9.36 -1.88 -20.87
C PRO A 16 9.23 -0.48 -21.47
N TYR A 17 8.88 -0.39 -22.75
CA TYR A 17 8.65 0.86 -23.47
C TYR A 17 7.22 1.40 -23.37
N ALA A 18 6.29 0.70 -22.74
CA ALA A 18 4.96 1.22 -22.46
C ALA A 18 5.04 2.48 -21.60
N LYS A 19 4.11 3.40 -21.76
CA LYS A 19 4.11 4.65 -21.00
C LYS A 19 3.68 4.44 -19.57
N ILE A 20 4.15 5.29 -18.65
CA ILE A 20 3.75 5.29 -17.24
C ILE A 20 2.23 5.39 -17.12
N ILE A 21 1.58 6.26 -17.91
CA ILE A 21 0.11 6.40 -17.87
C ILE A 21 -0.62 5.13 -18.30
N ASP A 22 -0.08 4.37 -19.26
CA ASP A 22 -0.68 3.11 -19.71
C ASP A 22 -0.57 2.05 -18.60
N ALA A 23 0.58 2.00 -17.91
CA ALA A 23 0.78 1.11 -16.75
C ALA A 23 -0.20 1.44 -15.60
N ILE A 24 -0.45 2.72 -15.33
CA ILE A 24 -1.48 3.15 -14.38
C ILE A 24 -2.85 2.61 -14.81
N GLY A 25 -3.22 2.77 -16.08
CA GLY A 25 -4.47 2.27 -16.64
C GLY A 25 -4.62 0.76 -16.45
N VAL A 26 -3.59 -0.01 -16.77
CA VAL A 26 -3.57 -1.49 -16.58
C VAL A 26 -3.75 -1.86 -15.10
N MET A 27 -3.06 -1.19 -14.17
CA MET A 27 -3.19 -1.47 -12.75
C MET A 27 -4.61 -1.17 -12.22
N LEU A 28 -5.21 -0.06 -12.65
CA LEU A 28 -6.55 0.33 -12.21
C LEU A 28 -7.62 -0.60 -12.77
N SER A 29 -7.58 -0.94 -14.06
CA SER A 29 -8.56 -1.81 -14.72
C SER A 29 -8.55 -3.24 -14.19
N ASN A 30 -7.37 -3.73 -13.77
CA ASN A 30 -7.21 -5.07 -13.19
C ASN A 30 -7.27 -5.09 -11.66
N ASN A 31 -7.51 -3.95 -11.01
CA ASN A 31 -7.55 -3.82 -9.56
C ASN A 31 -6.27 -4.30 -8.84
N ILE A 32 -5.11 -4.13 -9.48
CA ILE A 32 -3.78 -4.51 -8.97
C ILE A 32 -2.93 -3.29 -8.67
N ARG A 33 -1.81 -3.48 -7.98
CA ARG A 33 -0.89 -2.40 -7.58
C ARG A 33 0.54 -2.64 -8.07
N ARG A 34 0.77 -3.70 -8.84
CA ARG A 34 2.08 -4.10 -9.35
C ARG A 34 1.94 -4.72 -10.72
N LEU A 35 2.94 -4.48 -11.57
CA LEU A 35 3.11 -5.13 -12.86
C LEU A 35 4.52 -5.66 -12.97
N LEU A 36 4.66 -6.83 -13.54
CA LEU A 36 5.95 -7.23 -14.10
C LEU A 36 6.22 -6.37 -15.34
N VAL A 37 7.46 -5.95 -15.49
CA VAL A 37 7.93 -5.30 -16.69
C VAL A 37 8.88 -6.26 -17.38
N GLU A 38 8.61 -6.53 -18.64
CA GLU A 38 9.40 -7.48 -19.44
C GLU A 38 10.90 -7.13 -19.38
N GLY A 39 11.76 -8.14 -19.37
CA GLY A 39 13.19 -7.97 -19.12
C GLY A 39 13.58 -8.03 -17.63
N GLY A 40 12.74 -8.62 -16.79
CA GLY A 40 13.06 -8.94 -15.40
C GLY A 40 12.98 -7.73 -14.46
N MET A 41 11.94 -6.94 -14.59
CA MET A 41 11.68 -5.78 -13.73
C MET A 41 10.28 -5.85 -13.12
N ILE A 42 10.06 -5.06 -12.07
CA ILE A 42 8.75 -4.86 -11.43
C ILE A 42 8.52 -3.37 -11.20
N VAL A 43 7.27 -2.95 -11.31
CA VAL A 43 6.84 -1.59 -11.01
C VAL A 43 5.61 -1.60 -10.13
N THR A 44 5.52 -0.67 -9.19
CA THR A 44 4.35 -0.50 -8.32
C THR A 44 3.58 0.76 -8.69
N ILE A 45 2.30 0.82 -8.30
CA ILE A 45 1.46 2.02 -8.50
C ILE A 45 2.08 3.25 -7.82
N ARG A 46 2.81 3.09 -6.70
CA ARG A 46 3.54 4.15 -6.03
C ARG A 46 4.63 4.74 -6.91
N ASP A 47 5.44 3.87 -7.55
CA ASP A 47 6.54 4.30 -8.41
C ASP A 47 6.02 5.09 -9.62
N LEU A 48 4.88 4.67 -10.17
CA LEU A 48 4.22 5.36 -11.28
C LEU A 48 3.65 6.72 -10.85
N VAL A 49 3.00 6.79 -9.69
CA VAL A 49 2.42 8.04 -9.16
C VAL A 49 3.52 9.02 -8.76
N TYR A 50 4.63 8.56 -8.22
CA TYR A 50 5.77 9.43 -7.88
C TYR A 50 6.46 10.04 -9.10
N ALA A 51 6.19 9.50 -10.28
CA ALA A 51 6.63 10.05 -11.57
C ALA A 51 5.49 10.76 -12.33
N TRP A 52 4.53 11.35 -11.60
CA TRP A 52 3.32 11.99 -12.14
C TRP A 52 3.60 13.09 -13.18
N ASP A 53 4.74 13.73 -13.13
CA ASP A 53 5.21 14.75 -14.09
C ASP A 53 5.83 14.15 -15.36
N LYS A 54 6.00 12.83 -15.43
CA LYS A 54 6.69 12.07 -16.49
C LYS A 54 5.83 10.98 -17.12
N LEU A 55 4.52 11.16 -17.17
CA LEU A 55 3.55 10.14 -17.58
C LEU A 55 3.76 9.56 -18.98
N ASN A 56 4.41 10.30 -19.88
CA ASN A 56 4.73 9.85 -21.24
C ASN A 56 6.05 9.09 -21.34
N ASN A 57 6.85 9.03 -20.27
CA ASN A 57 8.10 8.28 -20.25
C ASN A 57 7.80 6.78 -20.22
N SER A 58 8.79 5.98 -20.65
CA SER A 58 8.73 4.52 -20.58
C SER A 58 8.68 4.03 -19.13
N VAL A 59 7.87 3.01 -18.86
CA VAL A 59 7.72 2.41 -17.52
C VAL A 59 9.04 1.87 -16.98
N SER A 60 9.96 1.45 -17.86
CA SER A 60 11.31 1.00 -17.48
C SER A 60 12.14 2.05 -16.76
N THR A 61 11.81 3.35 -16.89
CA THR A 61 12.53 4.44 -16.22
C THR A 61 12.26 4.50 -14.71
N VAL A 62 11.17 3.86 -14.25
CA VAL A 62 10.74 3.83 -12.84
C VAL A 62 10.63 2.41 -12.28
N ALA A 63 10.75 1.39 -13.12
CA ALA A 63 10.75 0.00 -12.70
C ALA A 63 12.07 -0.39 -12.04
N THR A 64 12.02 -1.33 -11.10
CA THR A 64 13.20 -1.89 -10.43
C THR A 64 13.52 -3.29 -10.94
N ARG A 65 14.82 -3.62 -11.03
CA ARG A 65 15.33 -4.97 -11.35
C ARG A 65 15.48 -5.86 -10.11
N ASN A 66 15.24 -5.35 -8.92
CA ASN A 66 15.38 -6.10 -7.69
C ASN A 66 14.15 -7.01 -7.47
N LEU A 67 14.06 -8.08 -8.25
CA LEU A 67 13.03 -9.10 -8.09
C LEU A 67 13.38 -10.01 -6.91
N LEU A 68 12.48 -10.12 -5.95
CA LEU A 68 12.60 -11.02 -4.83
C LEU A 68 11.61 -12.16 -4.98
N PHE A 69 12.11 -13.38 -4.83
CA PHE A 69 11.33 -14.60 -4.96
C PHE A 69 11.17 -15.31 -3.62
N ILE A 70 10.12 -16.10 -3.54
CA ILE A 70 9.86 -17.03 -2.45
C ILE A 70 9.34 -18.36 -3.03
N ASP A 71 9.73 -19.46 -2.39
CA ASP A 71 9.26 -20.80 -2.75
C ASP A 71 7.74 -20.91 -2.49
N PRO A 72 6.95 -21.50 -3.41
CA PRO A 72 5.53 -21.74 -3.21
C PRO A 72 5.23 -22.62 -1.99
N GLU A 73 6.16 -23.49 -1.58
CA GLU A 73 6.03 -24.37 -0.40
C GLU A 73 6.53 -23.71 0.90
N ALA A 74 7.11 -22.50 0.83
CA ALA A 74 7.48 -21.75 2.02
C ALA A 74 6.25 -21.44 2.90
N ASP A 75 6.45 -21.29 4.20
CA ASP A 75 5.38 -20.87 5.08
C ASP A 75 5.05 -19.38 4.89
N VAL A 76 3.77 -19.02 5.02
CA VAL A 76 3.31 -17.62 4.87
C VAL A 76 4.06 -16.67 5.79
N ILE A 77 4.40 -17.10 7.02
CA ILE A 77 5.18 -16.26 7.95
C ILE A 77 6.59 -15.97 7.42
N GLU A 78 7.17 -16.88 6.65
CA GLU A 78 8.48 -16.66 6.03
C GLU A 78 8.40 -15.54 4.99
N SER A 79 7.33 -15.49 4.19
CA SER A 79 7.09 -14.39 3.26
C SER A 79 6.98 -13.04 3.98
N ALA A 80 6.31 -13.01 5.14
CA ALA A 80 6.22 -11.83 5.99
C ALA A 80 7.60 -11.36 6.48
N LYS A 81 8.42 -12.31 6.97
CA LYS A 81 9.80 -12.03 7.43
C LYS A 81 10.66 -11.46 6.31
N VAL A 82 10.60 -12.03 5.11
CA VAL A 82 11.35 -11.54 3.94
C VAL A 82 10.86 -10.14 3.54
N MET A 83 9.53 -9.92 3.44
CA MET A 83 8.99 -8.59 3.10
C MET A 83 9.43 -7.53 4.10
N THR A 84 9.34 -7.82 5.40
CA THR A 84 9.73 -6.90 6.48
C THR A 84 11.23 -6.60 6.44
N SER A 85 12.08 -7.63 6.36
CA SER A 85 13.54 -7.46 6.37
C SER A 85 14.09 -6.75 5.14
N LYS A 86 13.42 -6.92 3.98
CA LYS A 86 13.82 -6.29 2.71
C LYS A 86 13.09 -4.96 2.45
N GLY A 87 12.14 -4.57 3.28
CA GLY A 87 11.35 -3.34 3.12
C GLY A 87 10.46 -3.33 1.87
N VAL A 88 10.04 -4.52 1.38
CA VAL A 88 9.21 -4.66 0.17
C VAL A 88 7.79 -5.10 0.52
N GLY A 89 6.82 -4.71 -0.30
CA GLY A 89 5.42 -5.04 -0.07
C GLY A 89 4.91 -6.25 -0.85
N SER A 90 5.80 -7.00 -1.53
CA SER A 90 5.44 -8.23 -2.26
C SER A 90 6.66 -9.05 -2.60
N LEU A 91 6.43 -10.35 -2.84
CA LEU A 91 7.40 -11.28 -3.38
C LEU A 91 6.79 -12.00 -4.58
N LEU A 92 7.60 -12.28 -5.59
CA LEU A 92 7.22 -13.20 -6.64
C LEU A 92 7.31 -14.64 -6.09
N VAL A 93 6.36 -15.46 -6.46
CA VAL A 93 6.34 -16.86 -6.05
C VAL A 93 6.87 -17.70 -7.20
N GLY A 94 7.91 -18.46 -6.96
CA GLY A 94 8.58 -19.27 -7.99
C GLY A 94 10.03 -19.60 -7.63
N ASP A 95 10.75 -20.14 -8.61
CA ASP A 95 12.13 -20.62 -8.45
C ASP A 95 13.21 -19.61 -8.89
N GLY A 96 12.83 -18.37 -9.18
CA GLY A 96 13.72 -17.33 -9.70
C GLY A 96 13.81 -17.27 -11.23
N ILE A 97 13.33 -18.29 -11.93
CA ILE A 97 13.24 -18.37 -13.40
C ILE A 97 11.78 -18.27 -13.83
N LYS A 98 10.93 -19.11 -13.25
CA LYS A 98 9.50 -19.18 -13.54
C LYS A 98 8.72 -18.49 -12.43
N VAL A 99 7.89 -17.51 -12.81
CA VAL A 99 6.93 -16.87 -11.93
C VAL A 99 5.64 -17.67 -11.93
N LEU A 100 5.24 -18.18 -10.77
CA LEU A 100 3.99 -18.92 -10.54
C LEU A 100 2.89 -18.01 -10.01
N GLY A 101 3.27 -16.94 -9.32
CA GLY A 101 2.33 -16.01 -8.69
C GLY A 101 3.05 -14.85 -8.00
N ILE A 102 2.26 -14.09 -7.27
CA ILE A 102 2.73 -12.99 -6.41
C ILE A 102 2.01 -13.05 -5.07
N VAL A 103 2.74 -12.83 -3.98
CA VAL A 103 2.20 -12.67 -2.63
C VAL A 103 2.51 -11.28 -2.11
N THR A 104 1.55 -10.65 -1.43
CA THR A 104 1.65 -9.27 -0.95
C THR A 104 1.44 -9.17 0.55
N GLU A 105 1.84 -8.01 1.15
CA GLU A 105 1.53 -7.68 2.56
C GLU A 105 0.06 -7.95 2.89
N ARG A 106 -0.84 -7.59 1.99
CA ARG A 106 -2.29 -7.73 2.18
C ARG A 106 -2.75 -9.19 2.24
N ASP A 107 -2.15 -10.05 1.44
CA ASP A 107 -2.47 -11.49 1.44
C ASP A 107 -2.03 -12.10 2.77
N VAL A 108 -0.86 -11.72 3.28
CA VAL A 108 -0.35 -12.14 4.58
C VAL A 108 -1.25 -11.65 5.72
N ILE A 109 -1.64 -10.35 5.72
CA ILE A 109 -2.51 -9.75 6.75
C ILE A 109 -3.88 -10.45 6.78
N LYS A 110 -4.39 -10.88 5.63
CA LYS A 110 -5.63 -11.67 5.55
C LYS A 110 -5.47 -13.09 6.07
N ALA A 111 -4.31 -13.69 5.85
CA ALA A 111 -4.04 -15.10 6.16
C ALA A 111 -3.60 -15.35 7.61
N LEU A 112 -2.85 -14.44 8.20
CA LEU A 112 -2.29 -14.59 9.54
C LEU A 112 -3.00 -13.71 10.56
N ARG A 113 -2.91 -14.12 11.83
CA ARG A 113 -3.44 -13.38 12.98
C ARG A 113 -2.31 -12.77 13.80
N VAL A 114 -2.63 -11.77 14.60
CA VAL A 114 -1.73 -11.19 15.61
C VAL A 114 -2.14 -11.61 17.03
N GLY A 115 -1.20 -11.49 17.96
CA GLY A 115 -1.46 -11.76 19.37
C GLY A 115 -2.60 -10.90 19.93
N LYS A 116 -3.39 -11.47 20.85
CA LYS A 116 -4.58 -10.82 21.38
C LYS A 116 -4.31 -9.69 22.37
N ASP A 117 -3.09 -9.67 22.96
CA ASP A 117 -2.75 -8.79 24.07
C ASP A 117 -2.07 -7.48 23.61
N ILE A 118 -1.93 -7.28 22.30
CA ILE A 118 -1.30 -6.09 21.72
C ILE A 118 -2.39 -5.08 21.38
N MET A 119 -2.22 -3.85 21.84
CA MET A 119 -3.14 -2.75 21.55
C MET A 119 -2.65 -1.92 20.37
N ALA A 120 -3.58 -1.21 19.71
CA ALA A 120 -3.26 -0.34 18.58
C ALA A 120 -2.19 0.71 18.94
N LYS A 121 -2.27 1.30 20.13
CA LYS A 121 -1.32 2.29 20.65
C LYS A 121 0.13 1.80 20.75
N ASP A 122 0.34 0.48 20.90
CA ASP A 122 1.66 -0.12 21.09
C ASP A 122 2.45 -0.20 19.77
N ILE A 123 1.73 -0.16 18.62
CA ILE A 123 2.30 -0.38 17.29
C ILE A 123 2.09 0.81 16.35
N MET A 124 1.12 1.70 16.64
CA MET A 124 0.78 2.80 15.75
C MET A 124 1.99 3.70 15.45
N ASN A 125 2.08 4.18 14.22
CA ASN A 125 2.90 5.34 13.89
C ASN A 125 2.23 6.58 14.49
N ALA A 126 2.88 7.24 15.44
CA ALA A 126 2.36 8.42 16.13
C ALA A 126 2.44 9.72 15.28
N ASP A 127 3.17 9.69 14.15
CA ASP A 127 3.31 10.81 13.23
C ASP A 127 2.89 10.42 11.80
N PRO A 128 1.59 10.11 11.56
CA PRO A 128 1.10 9.80 10.22
C PRO A 128 1.14 11.05 9.34
N LEU A 129 1.33 10.86 8.03
CA LEU A 129 1.19 11.97 7.09
C LEU A 129 -0.27 12.45 7.10
N THR A 130 -0.45 13.74 7.34
CA THR A 130 -1.74 14.42 7.25
C THR A 130 -1.73 15.47 6.14
N CYS A 131 -2.90 15.81 5.64
CA CYS A 131 -3.12 16.91 4.70
C CYS A 131 -4.50 17.51 4.93
N VAL A 132 -4.77 18.66 4.31
CA VAL A 132 -6.09 19.29 4.32
C VAL A 132 -6.80 19.10 2.98
N LYS A 133 -8.12 19.18 2.98
CA LYS A 133 -8.96 18.90 1.80
C LYS A 133 -8.67 19.80 0.60
N ASP A 134 -8.24 21.06 0.88
CA ASP A 134 -7.99 22.06 -0.15
C ASP A 134 -6.55 22.05 -0.72
N GLU A 135 -5.67 21.18 -0.22
CA GLU A 135 -4.35 20.99 -0.80
C GLU A 135 -4.45 20.40 -2.21
N SER A 136 -3.46 20.72 -3.07
CA SER A 136 -3.38 20.11 -4.39
C SER A 136 -2.86 18.68 -4.29
N LEU A 137 -3.31 17.81 -5.20
CA LEU A 137 -2.82 16.43 -5.26
C LEU A 137 -1.32 16.38 -5.51
N SER A 138 -0.73 17.36 -6.22
CA SER A 138 0.72 17.43 -6.45
C SER A 138 1.50 17.67 -5.15
N GLU A 139 1.04 18.56 -4.27
CA GLU A 139 1.67 18.79 -2.97
C GLU A 139 1.63 17.53 -2.12
N VAL A 140 0.48 16.85 -2.06
CA VAL A 140 0.34 15.60 -1.31
C VAL A 140 1.22 14.48 -1.86
N VAL A 141 1.38 14.36 -3.19
CA VAL A 141 2.30 13.38 -3.79
C VAL A 141 3.74 13.63 -3.36
N GLU A 142 4.20 14.87 -3.37
CA GLU A 142 5.57 15.19 -2.95
C GLU A 142 5.78 14.87 -1.46
N LEU A 143 4.81 15.20 -0.59
CA LEU A 143 4.86 14.80 0.82
C LEU A 143 4.86 13.27 1.01
N MET A 144 4.03 12.55 0.25
CA MET A 144 4.04 11.07 0.27
C MET A 144 5.39 10.50 -0.16
N LYS A 145 6.04 11.13 -1.15
CA LYS A 145 7.35 10.73 -1.65
C LYS A 145 8.45 10.99 -0.64
N GLU A 146 8.48 12.17 -0.03
CA GLU A 146 9.43 12.53 1.02
C GLU A 146 9.34 11.61 2.24
N ARG A 147 8.11 11.33 2.69
CA ARG A 147 7.84 10.44 3.83
C ARG A 147 7.81 8.96 3.48
N TRP A 148 8.00 8.60 2.23
CA TRP A 148 7.98 7.22 1.74
C TRP A 148 6.71 6.45 2.13
N THR A 149 5.55 7.14 2.12
CA THR A 149 4.24 6.61 2.47
C THR A 149 3.29 6.55 1.27
N ARG A 150 2.25 5.74 1.38
CA ARG A 150 1.24 5.53 0.33
C ARG A 150 -0.11 6.17 0.62
N HIS A 151 -0.25 6.78 1.80
CA HIS A 151 -1.50 7.36 2.28
C HIS A 151 -1.22 8.68 3.01
N ALA A 152 -2.17 9.60 2.94
CA ALA A 152 -2.27 10.73 3.84
C ALA A 152 -3.68 10.76 4.46
N ILE A 153 -3.76 11.10 5.73
CA ILE A 153 -5.02 11.25 6.46
C ILE A 153 -5.48 12.69 6.29
N VAL A 154 -6.70 12.88 5.79
CA VAL A 154 -7.25 14.22 5.58
C VAL A 154 -7.91 14.68 6.86
N VAL A 155 -7.46 15.82 7.36
CA VAL A 155 -7.93 16.39 8.63
C VAL A 155 -8.53 17.78 8.43
N GLU A 156 -9.55 18.09 9.23
CA GLU A 156 -10.18 19.41 9.32
C GLU A 156 -10.56 19.66 10.78
N ASP A 157 -10.13 20.77 11.33
CA ASP A 157 -10.38 21.16 12.73
C ASP A 157 -10.06 20.04 13.75
N GLY A 158 -8.95 19.33 13.53
CA GLY A 158 -8.50 18.21 14.37
C GLY A 158 -9.24 16.89 14.15
N SER A 159 -10.26 16.86 13.30
CA SER A 159 -11.05 15.68 12.98
C SER A 159 -10.58 15.02 11.69
N VAL A 160 -10.61 13.69 11.66
CA VAL A 160 -10.35 12.92 10.43
C VAL A 160 -11.60 12.96 9.54
N ILE A 161 -11.47 13.55 8.36
CA ILE A 161 -12.58 13.69 7.38
C ILE A 161 -12.40 12.81 6.15
N GLY A 162 -11.22 12.27 5.90
CA GLY A 162 -10.95 11.44 4.72
C GLY A 162 -9.58 10.77 4.75
N ILE A 163 -9.33 9.98 3.73
CA ILE A 163 -8.03 9.39 3.43
C ILE A 163 -7.78 9.53 1.93
N ILE A 164 -6.58 9.96 1.56
CA ILE A 164 -6.11 9.96 0.18
C ILE A 164 -4.93 8.99 0.03
N SER A 165 -4.94 8.20 -1.01
CA SER A 165 -3.89 7.22 -1.29
C SER A 165 -3.25 7.42 -2.65
N VAL A 166 -2.07 6.84 -2.89
CA VAL A 166 -1.45 6.81 -4.23
C VAL A 166 -2.39 6.22 -5.29
N ARG A 167 -3.33 5.35 -4.90
CA ARG A 167 -4.33 4.79 -5.83
C ARG A 167 -5.39 5.81 -6.25
N ASP A 168 -5.79 6.67 -5.35
CA ASP A 168 -6.75 7.74 -5.63
C ASP A 168 -6.11 8.78 -6.55
N ILE A 169 -4.84 9.10 -6.31
CA ILE A 169 -4.05 9.97 -7.18
C ILE A 169 -3.84 9.32 -8.57
N ALA A 170 -3.60 8.00 -8.63
CA ALA A 170 -3.56 7.28 -9.91
C ALA A 170 -4.88 7.39 -10.68
N ARG A 171 -6.03 7.38 -10.00
CA ARG A 171 -7.35 7.61 -10.64
C ARG A 171 -7.46 9.03 -11.20
N ALA A 172 -6.96 10.04 -10.49
CA ALA A 172 -6.92 11.41 -10.99
C ALA A 172 -6.06 11.53 -12.26
N LEU A 173 -4.88 10.88 -12.28
CA LEU A 173 -4.01 10.83 -13.46
C LEU A 173 -4.68 10.12 -14.64
N ALA A 174 -5.32 8.97 -14.41
CA ALA A 174 -6.06 8.24 -15.44
C ALA A 174 -7.26 9.05 -15.99
N ALA A 175 -7.86 9.88 -15.15
CA ALA A 175 -8.91 10.84 -15.54
C ALA A 175 -8.34 12.12 -16.19
N LYS A 176 -7.03 12.15 -16.49
CA LYS A 176 -6.31 13.28 -17.12
C LYS A 176 -6.45 14.58 -16.32
N ARG A 177 -6.52 14.49 -14.99
CA ARG A 177 -6.57 15.66 -14.13
C ARG A 177 -5.16 16.27 -13.98
N ASP A 178 -5.09 17.59 -13.97
CA ASP A 178 -3.85 18.30 -13.60
C ASP A 178 -3.73 18.29 -12.06
N LEU A 179 -2.76 17.53 -11.52
CA LEU A 179 -2.60 17.38 -10.08
C LEU A 179 -2.29 18.70 -9.35
N ARG A 180 -1.74 19.72 -10.04
CA ARG A 180 -1.49 21.04 -9.46
C ARG A 180 -2.77 21.82 -9.18
N LYS A 181 -3.85 21.50 -9.90
CA LYS A 181 -5.14 22.19 -9.83
C LYS A 181 -6.24 21.36 -9.16
N THR A 182 -6.04 20.04 -9.10
CA THR A 182 -7.00 19.10 -8.52
C THR A 182 -6.80 19.05 -7.01
N LYS A 183 -7.88 19.22 -6.25
CA LYS A 183 -7.86 19.23 -4.80
C LYS A 183 -8.03 17.82 -4.22
N VAL A 184 -7.56 17.63 -2.99
CA VAL A 184 -7.66 16.37 -2.24
C VAL A 184 -9.10 15.91 -2.12
N ASP A 185 -10.04 16.81 -1.80
CA ASP A 185 -11.47 16.50 -1.60
C ASP A 185 -12.16 15.90 -2.84
N GLU A 186 -11.65 16.19 -4.05
CA GLU A 186 -12.18 15.63 -5.29
C GLU A 186 -11.93 14.12 -5.43
N PHE A 187 -10.92 13.57 -4.75
CA PHE A 187 -10.49 12.18 -4.90
C PHE A 187 -10.35 11.41 -3.59
N MET A 188 -10.38 12.05 -2.43
CA MET A 188 -10.28 11.37 -1.14
C MET A 188 -11.46 10.44 -0.89
N SER A 189 -11.23 9.39 -0.11
CA SER A 189 -12.30 8.56 0.44
C SER A 189 -12.82 9.21 1.72
N VAL A 190 -14.10 9.56 1.74
CA VAL A 190 -14.78 10.13 2.93
C VAL A 190 -15.29 9.06 3.89
N LYS A 191 -15.40 7.82 3.45
CA LYS A 191 -15.76 6.69 4.32
C LYS A 191 -14.50 6.20 5.04
N VAL A 192 -14.21 6.80 6.19
CA VAL A 192 -13.05 6.43 7.00
C VAL A 192 -13.44 5.38 8.03
N ILE A 193 -12.68 4.29 8.05
CA ILE A 193 -12.69 3.27 9.10
C ILE A 193 -11.52 3.59 10.01
N TYR A 194 -11.77 3.84 11.28
CA TYR A 194 -10.76 4.15 12.28
C TYR A 194 -10.88 3.23 13.50
N ALA A 195 -9.79 3.11 14.25
CA ALA A 195 -9.75 2.37 15.50
C ALA A 195 -9.38 3.32 16.65
N ARG A 196 -9.55 2.84 17.89
CA ARG A 196 -9.15 3.55 19.11
C ARG A 196 -7.78 3.07 19.57
N PRO A 197 -7.03 3.87 20.36
CA PRO A 197 -5.75 3.46 20.92
C PRO A 197 -5.81 2.14 21.71
N ASP A 198 -6.91 1.89 22.42
CA ASP A 198 -7.13 0.69 23.23
C ASP A 198 -7.88 -0.45 22.50
N ASP A 199 -8.09 -0.33 21.20
CA ASP A 199 -8.55 -1.47 20.40
C ASP A 199 -7.40 -2.48 20.25
N THR A 200 -7.73 -3.77 20.25
CA THR A 200 -6.72 -4.81 20.02
C THR A 200 -6.17 -4.73 18.60
N LEU A 201 -4.91 -5.06 18.43
CA LEU A 201 -4.28 -5.07 17.10
C LEU A 201 -4.96 -6.08 16.15
N GLU A 202 -5.45 -7.21 16.69
CA GLU A 202 -6.23 -8.17 15.91
C GLU A 202 -7.52 -7.55 15.35
N LYS A 203 -8.23 -6.73 16.14
CA LYS A 203 -9.40 -5.97 15.64
C LYS A 203 -9.02 -5.03 14.49
N VAL A 204 -7.88 -4.32 14.60
CA VAL A 204 -7.37 -3.46 13.51
C VAL A 204 -7.03 -4.29 12.28
N ARG A 205 -6.37 -5.45 12.46
CA ARG A 205 -6.08 -6.38 11.37
C ARG A 205 -7.36 -6.85 10.66
N GLU A 206 -8.39 -7.21 11.42
CA GLU A 206 -9.69 -7.60 10.85
C GLU A 206 -10.34 -6.46 10.07
N MET A 207 -10.28 -5.22 10.57
CA MET A 207 -10.74 -4.04 9.83
C MET A 207 -10.02 -3.90 8.49
N MET A 208 -8.68 -4.04 8.47
CA MET A 208 -7.89 -3.97 7.24
C MET A 208 -8.25 -5.10 6.28
N ALA A 209 -8.35 -6.33 6.77
CA ALA A 209 -8.61 -7.52 5.97
C ALA A 209 -10.02 -7.51 5.35
N THR A 210 -11.05 -7.22 6.16
CA THR A 210 -12.46 -7.24 5.76
C THR A 210 -12.78 -6.10 4.78
N ASN A 211 -12.27 -4.90 5.06
CA ASN A 211 -12.57 -3.72 4.24
C ASN A 211 -11.56 -3.49 3.11
N ASN A 212 -10.54 -4.35 3.01
CA ASN A 212 -9.49 -4.28 1.98
C ASN A 212 -8.76 -2.91 1.96
N ILE A 213 -8.53 -2.31 3.14
CA ILE A 213 -7.88 -1.01 3.32
C ILE A 213 -6.41 -1.18 3.73
N GLY A 214 -5.58 -0.22 3.34
CA GLY A 214 -4.12 -0.25 3.55
C GLY A 214 -3.64 0.56 4.75
N VAL A 215 -4.53 1.33 5.39
CA VAL A 215 -4.23 2.13 6.57
C VAL A 215 -5.49 2.31 7.41
N VAL A 216 -5.32 2.31 8.73
CA VAL A 216 -6.36 2.60 9.71
C VAL A 216 -5.89 3.76 10.58
N PRO A 217 -6.53 4.94 10.55
CA PRO A 217 -6.29 6.00 11.50
C PRO A 217 -6.63 5.55 12.93
N ILE A 218 -5.82 5.97 13.90
CA ILE A 218 -6.08 5.75 15.32
C ILE A 218 -6.56 7.07 15.92
N VAL A 219 -7.80 7.05 16.40
CA VAL A 219 -8.50 8.25 16.87
C VAL A 219 -8.85 8.10 18.35
N ASP A 220 -8.35 9.00 19.16
CA ASP A 220 -8.71 9.14 20.57
C ASP A 220 -9.93 10.06 20.68
N PRO A 221 -10.99 9.71 21.42
CA PRO A 221 -12.19 10.53 21.54
C PRO A 221 -11.97 11.94 22.08
N ALA A 222 -10.91 12.15 22.88
CA ALA A 222 -10.61 13.43 23.50
C ALA A 222 -9.54 14.23 22.73
N LYS A 223 -8.64 13.54 22.00
CA LYS A 223 -7.46 14.16 21.37
C LYS A 223 -7.53 14.20 19.84
N GLY A 224 -8.51 13.52 19.23
CA GLY A 224 -8.61 13.39 17.78
C GLY A 224 -7.61 12.36 17.23
N LEU A 225 -7.03 12.61 16.06
CA LEU A 225 -6.05 11.74 15.44
C LEU A 225 -4.78 11.66 16.31
N VAL A 226 -4.41 10.44 16.73
CA VAL A 226 -3.21 10.19 17.55
C VAL A 226 -2.21 9.28 16.85
N GLY A 227 -2.54 8.69 15.71
CA GLY A 227 -1.63 7.83 14.96
C GLY A 227 -2.31 7.12 13.80
N SER A 228 -1.60 6.20 13.18
CA SER A 228 -2.14 5.28 12.17
C SER A 228 -1.42 3.93 12.19
N ILE A 229 -2.09 2.90 11.69
CA ILE A 229 -1.49 1.59 11.45
C ILE A 229 -1.65 1.27 9.97
N GLY A 230 -0.52 1.13 9.28
CA GLY A 230 -0.46 0.72 7.88
C GLY A 230 -0.18 -0.77 7.69
N GLU A 231 -0.21 -1.23 6.43
CA GLU A 231 0.09 -2.62 6.08
C GLU A 231 1.48 -3.04 6.58
N ARG A 232 2.48 -2.15 6.54
CA ARG A 232 3.85 -2.44 7.02
C ARG A 232 3.93 -2.59 8.53
N ASP A 233 3.25 -1.74 9.27
CA ASP A 233 3.22 -1.79 10.74
C ASP A 233 2.56 -3.10 11.19
N MET A 234 1.43 -3.44 10.56
CA MET A 234 0.72 -4.69 10.81
C MET A 234 1.57 -5.92 10.48
N LEU A 235 2.27 -5.90 9.34
CA LEU A 235 3.14 -7.01 8.93
C LEU A 235 4.30 -7.20 9.91
N ALA A 236 4.93 -6.11 10.34
CA ALA A 236 6.00 -6.15 11.33
C ALA A 236 5.52 -6.73 12.67
N ALA A 237 4.33 -6.34 13.11
CA ALA A 237 3.72 -6.88 14.32
C ALA A 237 3.42 -8.39 14.20
N ILE A 238 2.92 -8.86 13.04
CA ILE A 238 2.71 -10.29 12.77
C ILE A 238 4.03 -11.06 12.91
N VAL A 239 5.12 -10.53 12.33
CA VAL A 239 6.45 -11.17 12.37
C VAL A 239 7.00 -11.27 13.79
N VAL A 240 6.93 -10.19 14.57
CA VAL A 240 7.45 -10.14 15.94
C VAL A 240 6.69 -11.08 16.87
N ASN A 241 5.39 -11.25 16.67
CA ASN A 241 4.52 -12.04 17.55
C ASN A 241 4.24 -13.47 17.05
N SER A 242 4.98 -13.93 16.04
CA SER A 242 4.88 -15.30 15.52
C SER A 242 5.88 -16.27 16.16
N PHE A 243 6.40 -15.92 17.34
CA PHE A 243 7.30 -16.75 18.16
C PHE A 243 6.59 -17.33 19.38
#